data_f598313d041bc810d4ba27ea57a9f159
#
_entry.id   f598313d041bc810d4ba27ea57a9f159
#
_cell.length_a   1.000
_cell.length_b   1.000
_cell.length_c   1.000
_cell.angle_alpha   90.00
_cell.angle_beta   90.00
_cell.angle_gamma   90.00
#
_symmetry.space_group_name_H-M   'P 1'
#
loop_
_entity.id
_entity.type
_entity.pdbx_description
1 polymer ?
#
loop_
_entity_poly.entity_id
_entity_poly.type
_entity_poly.pdbx_seq_one_letter_code
_entity_poly.pdbx_strand_id
1 'polypeptide(L)'
;MMKQFKAVFEFPSLGIDTWKEETLSNLATKILSIKPNPIILIDGKGGSGKTSFAVKLADVLNANMVSTDDVCWGADPIHWDGEMLSGIIQPWLEGKNVAYTPSGWIKENRIGFIEADSNKALIIEGSGACRKTLRKVATYSIWVDTEPKISRMRVIQRDLANGENGGTLESVTEFTDWWDSVVDPFLLNEESWKHTDIIVSGSESDLVSNTLLTHVLRNPT
;
A
#
# COMPACT_ATOMS: atom_id res chain seq x y z
N MET A 1 -24.12 -16.68 -17.34
CA MET A 1 -24.78 -16.73 -16.03
C MET A 1 -24.14 -15.67 -15.17
N MET A 2 -24.71 -14.47 -15.16
CA MET A 2 -24.17 -13.32 -14.39
C MET A 2 -24.22 -13.67 -12.90
N LYS A 3 -23.06 -13.80 -12.28
CA LYS A 3 -22.99 -13.79 -10.81
C LYS A 3 -23.30 -12.37 -10.36
N GLN A 4 -24.49 -12.14 -9.81
CA GLN A 4 -24.75 -10.93 -9.05
C GLN A 4 -23.77 -10.89 -7.87
N PHE A 5 -22.72 -10.06 -7.98
CA PHE A 5 -21.90 -9.71 -6.83
C PHE A 5 -22.76 -8.83 -5.93
N LYS A 6 -23.17 -9.43 -4.81
CA LYS A 6 -23.97 -8.77 -3.79
C LYS A 6 -23.10 -7.78 -3.02
N ALA A 7 -23.63 -6.57 -2.87
CA ALA A 7 -23.20 -5.49 -2.01
C ALA A 7 -21.77 -4.99 -2.27
N VAL A 8 -21.68 -3.88 -2.99
CA VAL A 8 -20.57 -2.94 -2.86
C VAL A 8 -20.52 -2.57 -1.37
N PHE A 9 -19.52 -3.07 -0.64
CA PHE A 9 -19.26 -2.59 0.70
C PHE A 9 -18.92 -1.10 0.57
N GLU A 10 -19.73 -0.23 1.19
CA GLU A 10 -19.37 1.18 1.26
C GLU A 10 -18.21 1.31 2.25
N PHE A 11 -17.00 1.44 1.71
CA PHE A 11 -15.86 1.78 2.53
C PHE A 11 -16.10 3.17 3.14
N PRO A 12 -15.91 3.35 4.46
CA PRO A 12 -16.23 4.62 5.10
C PRO A 12 -15.30 5.74 4.62
N SER A 13 -15.86 6.93 4.38
CA SER A 13 -15.05 8.14 4.36
C SER A 13 -14.54 8.41 5.78
N LEU A 14 -13.25 8.67 5.96
CA LEU A 14 -12.69 8.88 7.30
C LEU A 14 -13.11 10.21 7.93
N GLY A 15 -13.66 11.14 7.11
CA GLY A 15 -14.18 12.41 7.60
C GLY A 15 -13.13 13.26 8.34
N ILE A 16 -11.88 13.23 7.87
CA ILE A 16 -10.79 13.98 8.49
C ILE A 16 -10.96 15.46 8.18
N ASP A 17 -11.19 16.26 9.19
CA ASP A 17 -11.41 17.71 9.12
C ASP A 17 -10.23 18.54 9.63
N THR A 18 -9.20 17.88 10.20
CA THR A 18 -8.02 18.54 10.79
C THR A 18 -6.73 18.10 10.09
N TRP A 19 -6.53 18.59 8.89
CA TRP A 19 -5.30 18.37 8.13
C TRP A 19 -4.21 19.39 8.54
N LYS A 20 -2.96 18.93 8.57
CA LYS A 20 -1.77 19.78 8.78
C LYS A 20 -0.88 19.68 7.55
N GLU A 21 -0.33 20.82 7.14
CA GLU A 21 0.69 20.83 6.10
C GLU A 21 2.01 20.27 6.66
N GLU A 22 2.62 19.37 5.89
CA GLU A 22 3.93 18.78 6.13
C GLU A 22 4.68 18.71 4.80
N THR A 23 6.00 18.82 4.82
CA THR A 23 6.79 18.54 3.61
C THR A 23 7.27 17.09 3.61
N LEU A 24 7.40 16.52 2.42
CA LEU A 24 7.91 15.15 2.27
C LEU A 24 9.30 14.99 2.92
N SER A 25 10.16 16.02 2.80
CA SER A 25 11.49 16.04 3.40
C SER A 25 11.45 16.04 4.94
N ASN A 26 10.51 16.79 5.54
CA ASN A 26 10.33 16.79 6.99
C ASN A 26 9.82 15.44 7.49
N LEU A 27 8.85 14.84 6.78
CA LEU A 27 8.36 13.50 7.09
C LEU A 27 9.49 12.47 7.01
N ALA A 28 10.30 12.50 5.95
CA ALA A 28 11.45 11.62 5.78
C ALA A 28 12.46 11.79 6.93
N THR A 29 12.80 13.04 7.28
CA THR A 29 13.70 13.35 8.40
C THR A 29 13.17 12.80 9.72
N LYS A 30 11.88 12.97 9.97
CA LYS A 30 11.20 12.43 11.16
C LYS A 30 11.30 10.90 11.23
N ILE A 31 11.03 10.22 10.12
CA ILE A 31 11.11 8.75 10.05
C ILE A 31 12.55 8.28 10.31
N LEU A 32 13.55 8.90 9.67
CA LEU A 32 14.96 8.54 9.85
C LEU A 32 15.48 8.84 11.25
N SER A 33 14.88 9.79 11.98
CA SER A 33 15.23 10.05 13.38
C SER A 33 14.84 8.92 14.33
N ILE A 34 13.86 8.07 13.96
CA ILE A 34 13.44 6.91 14.72
C ILE A 34 14.46 5.76 14.53
N LYS A 35 14.82 5.50 13.27
CA LYS A 35 15.75 4.43 12.90
C LYS A 35 16.42 4.75 11.56
N PRO A 36 17.76 4.57 11.41
CA PRO A 36 18.47 4.87 10.17
C PRO A 36 17.99 4.08 8.94
N ASN A 37 17.70 2.78 9.14
CA ASN A 37 17.11 1.92 8.10
C ASN A 37 15.73 1.46 8.60
N PRO A 38 14.67 2.27 8.40
CA PRO A 38 13.33 1.94 8.85
C PRO A 38 12.62 0.96 7.91
N ILE A 39 11.71 0.17 8.48
CA ILE A 39 10.63 -0.47 7.71
C ILE A 39 9.42 0.47 7.77
N ILE A 40 8.95 0.90 6.60
CA ILE A 40 7.83 1.82 6.44
C ILE A 40 6.71 1.09 5.73
N LEU A 41 5.52 1.09 6.33
CA LEU A 41 4.32 0.51 5.73
C LEU A 41 3.46 1.65 5.16
N ILE A 42 3.01 1.48 3.92
CA ILE A 42 2.11 2.44 3.26
C ILE A 42 0.88 1.68 2.76
N ASP A 43 -0.25 1.94 3.36
CA ASP A 43 -1.52 1.28 3.10
C ASP A 43 -2.59 2.27 2.62
N GLY A 44 -3.67 1.76 2.11
CA GLY A 44 -4.81 2.52 1.63
C GLY A 44 -5.64 1.71 0.63
N LYS A 45 -6.85 2.17 0.37
CA LYS A 45 -7.73 1.54 -0.62
C LYS A 45 -7.12 1.57 -2.03
N GLY A 46 -7.52 0.64 -2.89
CA GLY A 46 -7.19 0.68 -4.32
C GLY A 46 -7.50 2.07 -4.91
N GLY A 47 -6.55 2.69 -5.62
CA GLY A 47 -6.71 4.03 -6.19
C GLY A 47 -6.56 5.20 -5.21
N SER A 48 -6.21 4.96 -3.95
CA SER A 48 -6.00 6.04 -2.96
C SER A 48 -4.76 6.91 -3.24
N GLY A 49 -3.85 6.51 -4.13
CA GLY A 49 -2.61 7.24 -4.43
C GLY A 49 -1.39 6.74 -3.62
N LYS A 50 -1.52 5.64 -2.87
CA LYS A 50 -0.44 5.07 -2.05
C LYS A 50 0.85 4.79 -2.82
N THR A 51 0.77 4.21 -4.03
CA THR A 51 1.95 3.93 -4.86
C THR A 51 2.65 5.21 -5.30
N SER A 52 1.89 6.23 -5.74
CA SER A 52 2.45 7.54 -6.11
C SER A 52 3.14 8.23 -4.93
N PHE A 53 2.57 8.13 -3.74
CA PHE A 53 3.16 8.64 -2.52
C PHE A 53 4.41 7.83 -2.13
N ALA A 54 4.34 6.48 -2.20
CA ALA A 54 5.44 5.59 -1.86
C ALA A 54 6.68 5.84 -2.74
N VAL A 55 6.51 6.01 -4.06
CA VAL A 55 7.59 6.32 -4.99
C VAL A 55 8.31 7.60 -4.57
N LYS A 56 7.57 8.67 -4.28
CA LYS A 56 8.16 9.96 -3.84
C LYS A 56 8.91 9.83 -2.52
N LEU A 57 8.35 9.11 -1.56
CA LEU A 57 8.99 8.88 -0.28
C LEU A 57 10.24 8.01 -0.44
N ALA A 58 10.20 6.99 -1.31
CA ALA A 58 11.34 6.15 -1.63
C ALA A 58 12.49 6.95 -2.24
N ASP A 59 12.20 7.86 -3.17
CA ASP A 59 13.19 8.75 -3.79
C ASP A 59 13.90 9.62 -2.75
N VAL A 60 13.13 10.26 -1.84
CA VAL A 60 13.69 11.12 -0.79
C VAL A 60 14.53 10.34 0.21
N LEU A 61 14.11 9.11 0.55
CA LEU A 61 14.80 8.24 1.50
C LEU A 61 15.90 7.38 0.87
N ASN A 62 16.03 7.35 -0.46
CA ASN A 62 16.82 6.35 -1.20
C ASN A 62 16.49 4.93 -0.72
N ALA A 63 15.20 4.61 -0.59
CA ALA A 63 14.68 3.38 -0.01
C ALA A 63 14.39 2.31 -1.08
N ASN A 64 14.42 1.05 -0.66
CA ASN A 64 13.80 -0.02 -1.43
C ASN A 64 12.26 0.12 -1.35
N MET A 65 11.59 -0.31 -2.40
CA MET A 65 10.13 -0.38 -2.43
C MET A 65 9.68 -1.77 -2.85
N VAL A 66 8.79 -2.36 -2.07
CA VAL A 66 8.18 -3.68 -2.34
C VAL A 66 6.67 -3.49 -2.34
N SER A 67 6.02 -3.91 -3.43
CA SER A 67 4.57 -3.89 -3.53
C SER A 67 3.94 -5.17 -2.97
N THR A 68 2.86 -5.02 -2.23
CA THR A 68 2.05 -6.17 -1.79
C THR A 68 1.41 -6.88 -2.97
N ASP A 69 1.09 -6.13 -4.04
CA ASP A 69 0.51 -6.67 -5.26
C ASP A 69 1.48 -7.63 -5.97
N ASP A 70 2.79 -7.38 -5.90
CA ASP A 70 3.78 -8.33 -6.42
C ASP A 70 3.85 -9.61 -5.59
N VAL A 71 3.74 -9.53 -4.28
CA VAL A 71 3.80 -10.71 -3.41
C VAL A 71 2.54 -11.57 -3.54
N CYS A 72 1.36 -10.95 -3.65
CA CYS A 72 0.10 -11.68 -3.80
C CYS A 72 -0.22 -12.07 -5.27
N TRP A 73 0.57 -11.63 -6.24
CA TRP A 73 0.30 -11.91 -7.64
C TRP A 73 0.29 -13.42 -7.93
N GLY A 74 -0.80 -13.90 -8.54
CA GLY A 74 -0.99 -15.35 -8.79
C GLY A 74 -1.30 -16.20 -7.55
N ALA A 75 -1.48 -15.55 -6.39
CA ALA A 75 -1.77 -16.17 -5.10
C ALA A 75 -3.05 -15.58 -4.46
N ASP A 76 -3.21 -15.76 -3.15
CA ASP A 76 -4.34 -15.23 -2.40
C ASP A 76 -4.16 -13.72 -2.14
N PRO A 77 -5.14 -12.86 -2.50
CA PRO A 77 -5.03 -11.41 -2.33
C PRO A 77 -4.99 -10.95 -0.87
N ILE A 78 -5.31 -11.83 0.09
CA ILE A 78 -5.37 -11.51 1.51
C ILE A 78 -4.26 -12.20 2.31
N HIS A 79 -3.97 -13.49 2.05
CA HIS A 79 -3.10 -14.32 2.89
C HIS A 79 -1.65 -14.40 2.37
N TRP A 80 -1.03 -13.25 2.11
CA TRP A 80 0.34 -13.13 1.59
C TRP A 80 1.37 -12.68 2.65
N ASP A 81 0.92 -12.26 3.83
CA ASP A 81 1.80 -11.70 4.86
C ASP A 81 2.87 -12.68 5.37
N GLY A 82 2.59 -13.98 5.36
CA GLY A 82 3.57 -15.01 5.67
C GLY A 82 4.77 -15.00 4.72
N GLU A 83 4.52 -14.87 3.40
CA GLU A 83 5.58 -14.76 2.39
C GLU A 83 6.35 -13.44 2.52
N MET A 84 5.66 -12.33 2.72
CA MET A 84 6.28 -11.02 2.95
C MET A 84 7.21 -11.05 4.15
N LEU A 85 6.76 -11.66 5.26
CA LEU A 85 7.57 -11.78 6.48
C LEU A 85 8.78 -12.69 6.27
N SER A 86 8.59 -13.91 5.78
CA SER A 86 9.65 -14.91 5.69
C SER A 86 10.60 -14.72 4.51
N GLY A 87 10.07 -14.26 3.36
CA GLY A 87 10.83 -14.12 2.13
C GLY A 87 11.53 -12.78 1.96
N ILE A 88 11.01 -11.72 2.59
CA ILE A 88 11.48 -10.35 2.37
C ILE A 88 11.93 -9.69 3.68
N ILE A 89 11.03 -9.55 4.65
CA ILE A 89 11.30 -8.75 5.86
C ILE A 89 12.35 -9.41 6.74
N GLN A 90 12.23 -10.70 7.01
CA GLN A 90 13.14 -11.41 7.89
C GLN A 90 14.59 -11.44 7.36
N PRO A 91 14.86 -11.83 6.09
CA PRO A 91 16.20 -11.72 5.53
C PRO A 91 16.77 -10.31 5.56
N TRP A 92 15.94 -9.31 5.25
CA TRP A 92 16.35 -7.90 5.28
C TRP A 92 16.72 -7.45 6.71
N LEU A 93 15.94 -7.83 7.74
CA LEU A 93 16.25 -7.55 9.14
C LEU A 93 17.53 -8.24 9.63
N GLU A 94 17.89 -9.37 9.04
CA GLU A 94 19.14 -10.09 9.29
C GLU A 94 20.35 -9.48 8.56
N GLY A 95 20.17 -8.35 7.87
CA GLY A 95 21.24 -7.69 7.11
C GLY A 95 21.60 -8.40 5.80
N LYS A 96 20.72 -9.26 5.30
CA LYS A 96 20.90 -9.97 4.03
C LYS A 96 20.14 -9.24 2.92
N ASN A 97 20.79 -9.05 1.77
CA ASN A 97 20.06 -8.58 0.57
C ASN A 97 19.00 -9.59 0.17
N VAL A 98 17.83 -9.07 -0.17
CA VAL A 98 16.68 -9.88 -0.59
C VAL A 98 16.77 -10.14 -2.08
N ALA A 99 16.52 -11.39 -2.47
CA ALA A 99 16.23 -11.83 -3.84
C ALA A 99 15.18 -12.95 -3.70
N TYR A 100 13.90 -12.57 -3.69
CA TYR A 100 12.80 -13.48 -3.37
C TYR A 100 11.83 -13.61 -4.53
N THR A 101 11.52 -14.86 -4.93
CA THR A 101 10.48 -15.16 -5.91
C THR A 101 9.23 -15.67 -5.17
N PRO A 102 8.11 -14.90 -5.18
CA PRO A 102 6.86 -15.32 -4.56
C PRO A 102 6.31 -16.64 -5.12
N SER A 103 5.60 -17.39 -4.31
CA SER A 103 5.02 -18.69 -4.70
C SER A 103 4.05 -18.58 -5.88
N GLY A 104 3.30 -17.48 -5.96
CA GLY A 104 2.43 -17.17 -7.07
C GLY A 104 3.20 -16.99 -8.40
N TRP A 105 4.38 -16.34 -8.37
CA TRP A 105 5.22 -16.19 -9.57
C TRP A 105 5.73 -17.54 -10.07
N ILE A 106 6.15 -18.41 -9.15
CA ILE A 106 6.60 -19.77 -9.49
C ILE A 106 5.47 -20.56 -10.14
N LYS A 107 4.27 -20.53 -9.54
CA LYS A 107 3.08 -21.22 -10.04
C LYS A 107 2.67 -20.77 -11.44
N GLU A 108 2.73 -19.48 -11.72
CA GLU A 108 2.32 -18.86 -12.99
C GLU A 108 3.48 -18.67 -13.96
N ASN A 109 4.68 -19.25 -13.67
CA ASN A 109 5.90 -19.15 -14.49
C ASN A 109 6.34 -17.69 -14.78
N ARG A 110 6.07 -16.75 -13.87
CA ARG A 110 6.59 -15.37 -13.95
C ARG A 110 8.07 -15.38 -13.59
N ILE A 111 8.91 -14.90 -14.52
CA ILE A 111 10.37 -14.85 -14.35
C ILE A 111 10.73 -13.61 -13.54
N GLY A 112 11.73 -13.74 -12.64
CA GLY A 112 12.29 -12.66 -11.86
C GLY A 112 12.18 -12.90 -10.36
N PHE A 113 12.48 -11.88 -9.60
CA PHE A 113 12.45 -11.88 -8.14
C PHE A 113 12.28 -10.45 -7.62
N ILE A 114 11.83 -10.33 -6.39
CA ILE A 114 11.75 -9.08 -5.65
C ILE A 114 13.11 -8.86 -4.99
N GLU A 115 13.67 -7.65 -5.15
CA GLU A 115 14.97 -7.28 -4.62
C GLU A 115 14.83 -6.22 -3.52
N ALA A 116 15.67 -6.32 -2.48
CA ALA A 116 15.86 -5.23 -1.53
C ALA A 116 17.28 -5.28 -0.93
N ASP A 117 17.95 -4.13 -0.94
CA ASP A 117 19.25 -3.93 -0.31
C ASP A 117 19.06 -3.71 1.20
N SER A 118 19.67 -4.55 2.03
CA SER A 118 19.53 -4.49 3.48
C SER A 118 20.19 -3.24 4.12
N ASN A 119 21.01 -2.51 3.37
CA ASN A 119 21.63 -1.25 3.82
C ASN A 119 20.74 -0.01 3.57
N LYS A 120 19.58 -0.17 2.96
CA LYS A 120 18.63 0.91 2.67
C LYS A 120 17.33 0.70 3.45
N ALA A 121 16.60 1.78 3.71
CA ALA A 121 15.23 1.68 4.21
C ALA A 121 14.36 0.77 3.32
N LEU A 122 13.35 0.15 3.90
CA LEU A 122 12.41 -0.73 3.21
C LEU A 122 10.99 -0.16 3.30
N ILE A 123 10.43 0.23 2.17
CA ILE A 123 9.01 0.59 2.04
C ILE A 123 8.24 -0.62 1.54
N ILE A 124 7.19 -0.99 2.26
CA ILE A 124 6.19 -1.98 1.83
C ILE A 124 4.91 -1.22 1.56
N GLU A 125 4.46 -1.21 0.31
CA GLU A 125 3.26 -0.49 -0.08
C GLU A 125 2.21 -1.42 -0.69
N GLY A 126 0.94 -1.09 -0.47
CA GLY A 126 -0.19 -1.78 -1.07
C GLY A 126 -1.34 -1.99 -0.10
N SER A 127 -2.46 -2.51 -0.62
CA SER A 127 -3.64 -2.76 0.20
C SER A 127 -3.37 -3.84 1.24
N GLY A 128 -3.58 -3.50 2.51
CA GLY A 128 -3.29 -4.37 3.65
C GLY A 128 -1.83 -4.38 4.11
N ALA A 129 -0.98 -3.46 3.63
CA ALA A 129 0.40 -3.33 4.11
C ALA A 129 0.46 -3.02 5.61
N CYS A 130 -0.46 -2.21 6.12
CA CYS A 130 -0.53 -1.87 7.55
C CYS A 130 -1.34 -2.88 8.38
N ARG A 131 -1.44 -4.16 7.95
CA ARG A 131 -2.07 -5.21 8.75
C ARG A 131 -1.33 -5.48 10.05
N LYS A 132 -2.04 -6.00 11.03
CA LYS A 132 -1.55 -6.25 12.39
C LYS A 132 -0.24 -7.05 12.44
N THR A 133 -0.04 -8.02 11.55
CA THR A 133 1.17 -8.85 11.52
C THR A 133 2.40 -8.04 11.12
N LEU A 134 2.30 -7.18 10.10
CA LEU A 134 3.40 -6.36 9.61
C LEU A 134 3.69 -5.15 10.52
N ARG A 135 2.66 -4.55 11.14
CA ARG A 135 2.86 -3.45 12.10
C ARG A 135 3.77 -3.82 13.28
N LYS A 136 3.89 -5.11 13.62
CA LYS A 136 4.79 -5.58 14.71
C LYS A 136 6.27 -5.38 14.41
N VAL A 137 6.64 -5.32 13.14
CA VAL A 137 8.03 -5.20 12.67
C VAL A 137 8.31 -3.84 12.01
N ALA A 138 7.28 -3.05 11.81
CA ALA A 138 7.38 -1.73 11.19
C ALA A 138 8.01 -0.70 12.15
N THR A 139 8.76 0.22 11.56
CA THR A 139 9.26 1.43 12.24
C THR A 139 8.25 2.56 12.16
N TYR A 140 7.55 2.66 11.01
CA TYR A 140 6.57 3.71 10.75
C TYR A 140 5.47 3.20 9.83
N SER A 141 4.27 3.69 10.01
CA SER A 141 3.10 3.26 9.25
C SER A 141 2.24 4.45 8.80
N ILE A 142 1.80 4.40 7.55
CA ILE A 142 1.11 5.49 6.86
C ILE A 142 -0.14 4.93 6.19
N TRP A 143 -1.27 5.57 6.42
CA TRP A 143 -2.48 5.36 5.63
C TRP A 143 -2.64 6.47 4.61
N VAL A 144 -2.85 6.14 3.35
CA VAL A 144 -3.16 7.12 2.31
C VAL A 144 -4.66 7.13 2.10
N ASP A 145 -5.30 8.25 2.47
CA ASP A 145 -6.75 8.43 2.43
C ASP A 145 -7.21 9.20 1.20
N THR A 146 -8.19 8.67 0.53
CA THR A 146 -8.91 9.31 -0.56
C THR A 146 -10.36 8.87 -0.51
N GLU A 147 -11.27 9.78 -0.81
CA GLU A 147 -12.69 9.50 -0.84
C GLU A 147 -12.96 8.23 -1.70
N PRO A 148 -13.71 7.24 -1.17
CA PRO A 148 -13.81 5.91 -1.78
C PRO A 148 -14.31 5.90 -3.23
N LYS A 149 -15.23 6.81 -3.60
CA LYS A 149 -15.74 6.94 -4.97
C LYS A 149 -14.66 7.44 -5.93
N ILE A 150 -13.82 8.39 -5.46
CA ILE A 150 -12.69 8.91 -6.24
C ILE A 150 -11.64 7.80 -6.41
N SER A 151 -11.32 7.08 -5.36
CA SER A 151 -10.39 5.94 -5.41
C SER A 151 -10.83 4.90 -6.44
N ARG A 152 -12.08 4.48 -6.39
CA ARG A 152 -12.65 3.53 -7.34
C ARG A 152 -12.61 4.04 -8.79
N MET A 153 -13.00 5.30 -9.01
CA MET A 153 -12.94 5.92 -10.34
C MET A 153 -11.50 5.89 -10.90
N ARG A 154 -10.50 6.20 -10.09
CA ARG A 154 -9.08 6.18 -10.48
C ARG A 154 -8.60 4.78 -10.87
N VAL A 155 -9.00 3.74 -10.13
CA VAL A 155 -8.70 2.34 -10.49
C VAL A 155 -9.25 2.03 -11.88
N ILE A 156 -10.55 2.27 -12.09
CA ILE A 156 -11.20 1.97 -13.37
C ILE A 156 -10.53 2.75 -14.52
N GLN A 157 -10.26 4.04 -14.34
CA GLN A 157 -9.60 4.85 -15.38
C GLN A 157 -8.19 4.37 -15.69
N ARG A 158 -7.38 4.03 -14.67
CA ARG A 158 -6.03 3.51 -14.83
C ARG A 158 -6.02 2.19 -15.59
N ASP A 159 -6.84 1.25 -15.17
CA ASP A 159 -6.87 -0.10 -15.74
C ASP A 159 -7.38 -0.09 -17.19
N LEU A 160 -8.34 0.78 -17.50
CA LEU A 160 -8.78 1.04 -18.89
C LEU A 160 -7.65 1.63 -19.74
N ALA A 161 -6.95 2.63 -19.22
CA ALA A 161 -5.85 3.30 -19.95
C ALA A 161 -4.68 2.34 -20.22
N ASN A 162 -4.41 1.42 -19.30
CA ASN A 162 -3.33 0.44 -19.41
C ASN A 162 -3.75 -0.84 -20.16
N GLY A 163 -5.03 -1.03 -20.47
CA GLY A 163 -5.55 -2.27 -21.06
C GLY A 163 -5.53 -3.46 -20.08
N GLU A 164 -5.48 -3.21 -18.78
CA GLU A 164 -5.48 -4.22 -17.72
C GLU A 164 -6.87 -4.80 -17.50
N ASN A 165 -6.94 -5.95 -16.82
CA ASN A 165 -8.19 -6.60 -16.41
C ASN A 165 -9.22 -6.77 -17.55
N GLY A 166 -8.73 -7.09 -18.77
CA GLY A 166 -9.54 -7.28 -19.96
C GLY A 166 -9.76 -6.03 -20.81
N GLY A 167 -9.33 -4.84 -20.36
CA GLY A 167 -9.24 -3.59 -21.12
C GLY A 167 -10.57 -2.98 -21.58
N THR A 168 -11.71 -3.51 -21.16
CA THR A 168 -13.03 -2.93 -21.43
C THR A 168 -13.66 -2.38 -20.15
N LEU A 169 -14.55 -1.40 -20.25
CA LEU A 169 -15.23 -0.85 -19.08
C LEU A 169 -15.97 -1.94 -18.28
N GLU A 170 -16.60 -2.88 -18.97
CA GLU A 170 -17.32 -3.99 -18.34
C GLU A 170 -16.36 -4.88 -17.56
N SER A 171 -15.31 -5.42 -18.19
CA SER A 171 -14.37 -6.33 -17.56
C SER A 171 -13.57 -5.69 -16.42
N VAL A 172 -13.15 -4.43 -16.59
CA VAL A 172 -12.45 -3.68 -15.54
C VAL A 172 -13.37 -3.42 -14.35
N THR A 173 -14.65 -3.08 -14.61
CA THR A 173 -15.63 -2.87 -13.54
C THR A 173 -15.90 -4.19 -12.77
N GLU A 174 -16.10 -5.30 -13.49
CA GLU A 174 -16.30 -6.63 -12.88
C GLU A 174 -15.09 -7.04 -12.02
N PHE A 175 -13.88 -6.82 -12.52
CA PHE A 175 -12.66 -7.09 -11.74
C PHE A 175 -12.57 -6.21 -10.50
N THR A 176 -12.85 -4.92 -10.62
CA THR A 176 -12.85 -3.98 -9.50
C THR A 176 -13.90 -4.37 -8.46
N ASP A 177 -15.10 -4.78 -8.86
CA ASP A 177 -16.16 -5.26 -7.97
C ASP A 177 -15.72 -6.53 -7.23
N TRP A 178 -15.09 -7.47 -7.94
CA TRP A 178 -14.53 -8.66 -7.32
C TRP A 178 -13.46 -8.31 -6.30
N TRP A 179 -12.48 -7.46 -6.68
CA TRP A 179 -11.40 -7.03 -5.80
C TRP A 179 -11.91 -6.35 -4.54
N ASP A 180 -12.79 -5.35 -4.70
CA ASP A 180 -13.40 -4.65 -3.58
C ASP A 180 -14.20 -5.61 -2.67
N SER A 181 -14.89 -6.62 -3.24
CA SER A 181 -15.63 -7.61 -2.46
C SER A 181 -14.75 -8.51 -1.58
N VAL A 182 -13.47 -8.66 -1.92
CA VAL A 182 -12.50 -9.48 -1.19
C VAL A 182 -11.67 -8.62 -0.24
N VAL A 183 -11.15 -7.49 -0.72
CA VAL A 183 -10.17 -6.67 0.01
C VAL A 183 -10.84 -5.71 1.00
N ASP A 184 -11.98 -5.11 0.65
CA ASP A 184 -12.63 -4.14 1.54
C ASP A 184 -13.08 -4.75 2.88
N PRO A 185 -13.70 -5.95 2.94
CA PRO A 185 -14.01 -6.60 4.22
C PRO A 185 -12.77 -6.85 5.09
N PHE A 186 -11.65 -7.21 4.46
CA PHE A 186 -10.38 -7.38 5.16
C PHE A 186 -9.88 -6.05 5.74
N LEU A 187 -9.82 -4.99 4.93
CA LEU A 187 -9.40 -3.67 5.39
C LEU A 187 -10.30 -3.14 6.50
N LEU A 188 -11.63 -3.34 6.39
CA LEU A 188 -12.60 -2.96 7.40
C LEU A 188 -12.39 -3.72 8.73
N ASN A 189 -11.99 -4.99 8.65
CA ASN A 189 -11.70 -5.79 9.85
C ASN A 189 -10.36 -5.40 10.50
N GLU A 190 -9.34 -5.07 9.70
CA GLU A 190 -8.02 -4.61 10.20
C GLU A 190 -8.07 -3.20 10.76
N GLU A 191 -8.96 -2.34 10.25
CA GLU A 191 -9.08 -0.91 10.61
C GLU A 191 -7.73 -0.19 10.65
N SER A 192 -6.85 -0.52 9.68
CA SER A 192 -5.43 -0.09 9.68
C SER A 192 -5.28 1.43 9.83
N TRP A 193 -6.21 2.22 9.28
CA TRP A 193 -6.22 3.69 9.41
C TRP A 193 -6.35 4.18 10.86
N LYS A 194 -6.86 3.37 11.78
CA LYS A 194 -6.92 3.71 13.22
C LYS A 194 -5.62 3.39 13.96
N HIS A 195 -4.72 2.66 13.32
CA HIS A 195 -3.53 2.08 13.93
C HIS A 195 -2.22 2.50 13.28
N THR A 196 -2.25 3.32 12.24
CA THR A 196 -1.08 3.94 11.62
C THR A 196 -0.58 5.13 12.42
N ASP A 197 0.66 5.55 12.16
CA ASP A 197 1.24 6.72 12.84
C ASP A 197 0.66 8.02 12.28
N ILE A 198 0.47 8.06 10.95
CA ILE A 198 -0.18 9.20 10.27
C ILE A 198 -1.13 8.73 9.17
N ILE A 199 -2.06 9.61 8.83
CA ILE A 199 -2.83 9.56 7.60
C ILE A 199 -2.35 10.68 6.67
N VAL A 200 -2.18 10.37 5.39
CA VAL A 200 -1.79 11.31 4.34
C VAL A 200 -2.94 11.45 3.35
N SER A 201 -3.24 12.67 2.94
CA SER A 201 -4.22 12.89 1.86
C SER A 201 -3.70 12.35 0.53
N GLY A 202 -4.51 11.53 -0.12
CA GLY A 202 -4.24 11.00 -1.45
C GLY A 202 -4.86 11.85 -2.57
N SER A 203 -5.24 13.11 -2.31
CA SER A 203 -5.72 14.01 -3.37
C SER A 203 -4.62 14.31 -4.38
N GLU A 204 -4.96 14.48 -5.67
CA GLU A 204 -3.96 14.72 -6.72
C GLU A 204 -3.19 15.99 -6.49
N SER A 205 -3.85 17.07 -6.06
CA SER A 205 -3.20 18.35 -5.75
C SER A 205 -2.12 18.19 -4.70
N ASP A 206 -2.39 17.40 -3.66
CA ASP A 206 -1.49 17.19 -2.53
C ASP A 206 -0.32 16.27 -2.92
N LEU A 207 -0.60 15.24 -3.72
CA LEU A 207 0.44 14.32 -4.20
C LEU A 207 1.34 14.93 -5.27
N VAL A 208 0.93 15.96 -6.01
CA VAL A 208 1.77 16.66 -7.01
C VAL A 208 2.68 17.69 -6.34
N SER A 209 2.24 18.33 -5.27
CA SER A 209 3.05 19.29 -4.51
C SER A 209 4.09 18.59 -3.62
N ASN A 210 5.13 19.31 -3.21
CA ASN A 210 6.05 18.84 -2.17
C ASN A 210 5.46 19.02 -0.75
N THR A 211 4.24 19.54 -0.67
CA THR A 211 3.48 19.74 0.57
C THR A 211 2.44 18.65 0.66
N LEU A 212 2.45 17.93 1.77
CA LEU A 212 1.50 16.89 2.11
C LEU A 212 0.46 17.46 3.08
N LEU A 213 -0.77 17.00 2.97
CA LEU A 213 -1.74 17.14 4.04
C LEU A 213 -1.70 15.87 4.90
N THR A 214 -1.42 16.02 6.17
CA THR A 214 -1.24 14.92 7.12
C THR A 214 -2.16 15.06 8.32
N HIS A 215 -2.56 13.93 8.88
CA HIS A 215 -3.27 13.83 10.14
C HIS A 215 -2.53 12.84 11.05
N VAL A 216 -2.01 13.34 12.18
CA VAL A 216 -1.19 12.54 13.11
C VAL A 216 -2.10 11.80 14.07
N LEU A 217 -2.02 10.47 14.10
CA LEU A 217 -2.77 9.62 15.02
C LEU A 217 -1.97 9.27 16.28
N ARG A 218 -0.64 9.14 16.13
CA ARG A 218 0.26 8.81 17.23
C ARG A 218 1.48 9.73 17.21
N ASN A 219 1.88 10.21 18.36
CA ASN A 219 3.22 10.79 18.48
C ASN A 219 4.21 9.61 18.53
N PRO A 220 5.22 9.56 17.68
CA PRO A 220 6.26 8.54 17.79
C PRO A 220 6.92 8.69 19.17
N THR A 221 6.85 7.63 19.97
CA THR A 221 7.51 7.54 21.30
C THR A 221 8.97 7.20 21.13
#